data_e1e3364b15c877d203c1ba976cf27545
#
_entry.id   e1e3364b15c877d203c1ba976cf27545
#
_cell.length_a   1.000
_cell.length_b   1.000
_cell.length_c   1.000
_cell.angle_alpha   90.00
_cell.angle_beta   90.00
_cell.angle_gamma   90.00
#
_symmetry.space_group_name_H-M   'P 1'
#
loop_
_entity.id
_entity.type
_entity.pdbx_description
1 polymer ?
#
loop_
_entity_poly.entity_id
_entity_poly.type
_entity_poly.pdbx_seq_one_letter_code
_entity_poly.pdbx_strand_id
1 'polypeptide(L)'
;MSENNKNLADIKDLSVSFMTDAGSIKAVEDVNFTIPRKTVVGVVGESGSGKSVTARSIIKLLPETATTSGAVYLSKRDGSDSLDVLSLSGEQLREVRGSEAAMVFQEPNSVLNPVYTIGWQIEEGLRAHGMKDKKELRAKAINILKEGR
;
A
#
# COMPACT_ATOMS: atom_id res chain seq x y z
N MET A 1 26.42 -11.93 0.94
CA MET A 1 25.02 -11.77 1.42
C MET A 1 24.81 -10.28 1.61
N SER A 2 24.09 -9.65 0.71
CA SER A 2 23.93 -8.19 0.69
C SER A 2 23.16 -7.71 1.93
N GLU A 3 23.60 -6.59 2.51
CA GLU A 3 22.94 -5.92 3.67
C GLU A 3 21.45 -5.57 3.43
N ASN A 4 21.01 -5.62 2.18
CA ASN A 4 19.64 -5.30 1.73
C ASN A 4 18.53 -6.24 2.26
N ASN A 5 18.86 -7.32 2.95
CA ASN A 5 17.84 -8.31 3.36
C ASN A 5 17.35 -8.16 4.82
N LYS A 6 17.79 -7.13 5.56
CA LYS A 6 17.36 -6.88 6.94
C LYS A 6 16.06 -6.07 7.02
N ASN A 7 15.82 -5.18 6.05
CA ASN A 7 14.69 -4.28 6.06
C ASN A 7 13.54 -4.82 5.19
N LEU A 8 12.32 -4.60 5.66
CA LEU A 8 11.10 -4.84 4.89
C LEU A 8 10.86 -3.70 3.90
N ALA A 9 11.10 -2.47 4.36
CA ALA A 9 11.04 -1.30 3.50
C ALA A 9 12.15 -0.29 3.84
N ASP A 10 12.66 0.38 2.82
CA ASP A 10 13.59 1.51 2.92
C ASP A 10 13.00 2.69 2.17
N ILE A 11 12.77 3.78 2.88
CA ILE A 11 12.27 5.03 2.35
C ILE A 11 13.45 6.01 2.28
N LYS A 12 13.74 6.55 1.09
CA LYS A 12 14.88 7.41 0.84
C LYS A 12 14.47 8.69 0.14
N ASP A 13 14.79 9.81 0.79
CA ASP A 13 14.60 11.18 0.27
C ASP A 13 13.18 11.40 -0.26
N LEU A 14 12.19 10.76 0.38
CA LEU A 14 10.80 10.81 -0.06
C LEU A 14 10.25 12.22 0.11
N SER A 15 9.88 12.82 -1.00
CA SER A 15 9.13 14.08 -1.02
C SER A 15 7.85 13.92 -1.82
N VAL A 16 6.76 14.52 -1.33
CA VAL A 16 5.44 14.48 -1.96
C VAL A 16 4.84 15.87 -2.00
N SER A 17 4.45 16.29 -3.18
CA SER A 17 3.74 17.55 -3.41
C SER A 17 2.41 17.30 -4.11
N PHE A 18 1.41 18.11 -3.82
CA PHE A 18 0.11 18.08 -4.49
C PHE A 18 -0.07 19.34 -5.33
N MET A 19 -0.48 19.17 -6.57
CA MET A 19 -0.88 20.29 -7.41
C MET A 19 -2.29 20.72 -7.04
N THR A 20 -2.46 22.00 -6.74
CA THR A 20 -3.76 22.65 -6.44
C THR A 20 -3.94 23.87 -7.33
N ASP A 21 -5.15 24.42 -7.38
CA ASP A 21 -5.42 25.66 -8.14
C ASP A 21 -4.60 26.86 -7.64
N ALA A 22 -4.18 26.83 -6.37
CA ALA A 22 -3.34 27.85 -5.74
C ALA A 22 -1.82 27.59 -5.90
N GLY A 23 -1.43 26.52 -6.59
CA GLY A 23 -0.03 26.11 -6.79
C GLY A 23 0.32 24.76 -6.14
N SER A 24 1.61 24.46 -6.09
CA SER A 24 2.11 23.20 -5.50
C SER A 24 2.25 23.32 -3.99
N ILE A 25 1.68 22.36 -3.26
CA ILE A 25 1.79 22.27 -1.80
C ILE A 25 2.65 21.05 -1.45
N LYS A 26 3.76 21.27 -0.75
CA LYS A 26 4.60 20.20 -0.22
C LYS A 26 3.90 19.58 1.02
N ALA A 27 3.62 18.30 0.98
CA ALA A 27 3.02 17.55 2.07
C ALA A 27 4.03 16.70 2.85
N VAL A 28 5.10 16.28 2.18
CA VAL A 28 6.21 15.50 2.75
C VAL A 28 7.50 16.01 2.09
N GLU A 29 8.58 16.17 2.85
CA GLU A 29 9.87 16.65 2.36
C GLU A 29 11.01 15.84 2.99
N ASP A 30 11.88 15.29 2.12
CA ASP A 30 13.11 14.57 2.46
C ASP A 30 12.99 13.53 3.59
N VAL A 31 11.90 12.77 3.59
CA VAL A 31 11.66 11.75 4.61
C VAL A 31 12.51 10.51 4.34
N ASN A 32 13.26 10.13 5.37
CA ASN A 32 14.15 8.98 5.37
C ASN A 32 13.87 8.11 6.59
N PHE A 33 13.51 6.84 6.40
CA PHE A 33 13.41 5.84 7.47
C PHE A 33 13.37 4.42 6.90
N THR A 34 13.58 3.45 7.78
CA THR A 34 13.52 2.03 7.44
C THR A 34 12.48 1.30 8.28
N ILE A 35 11.89 0.26 7.72
CA ILE A 35 11.01 -0.66 8.41
C ILE A 35 11.74 -2.01 8.46
N PRO A 36 12.29 -2.43 9.61
CA PRO A 36 12.94 -3.73 9.72
C PRO A 36 11.93 -4.87 9.57
N ARG A 37 12.39 -6.04 9.12
CA ARG A 37 11.54 -7.24 9.08
C ARG A 37 11.11 -7.66 10.47
N LYS A 38 9.89 -8.19 10.59
CA LYS A 38 9.31 -8.73 11.83
C LYS A 38 9.23 -7.70 12.98
N THR A 39 9.10 -6.43 12.65
CA THR A 39 8.92 -5.36 13.63
C THR A 39 7.63 -4.59 13.36
N VAL A 40 7.20 -3.84 14.37
CA VAL A 40 6.14 -2.83 14.26
C VAL A 40 6.79 -1.46 14.39
N VAL A 41 6.56 -0.61 13.41
CA VAL A 41 7.03 0.78 13.40
C VAL A 41 5.83 1.71 13.58
N GLY A 42 5.85 2.52 14.64
CA GLY A 42 4.86 3.56 14.91
C GLY A 42 5.29 4.89 14.32
N VAL A 43 4.43 5.52 13.52
CA VAL A 43 4.64 6.89 13.02
C VAL A 43 3.69 7.82 13.76
N VAL A 44 4.25 8.72 14.58
CA VAL A 44 3.50 9.66 15.42
C VAL A 44 3.79 11.11 14.99
N GLY A 45 2.87 12.01 15.27
CA GLY A 45 3.00 13.43 14.95
C GLY A 45 1.63 14.09 14.91
N GLU A 46 1.61 15.41 14.79
CA GLU A 46 0.40 16.23 14.74
C GLU A 46 -0.45 15.97 13.49
N SER A 47 -1.72 16.41 13.52
CA SER A 47 -2.57 16.38 12.33
C SER A 47 -1.92 17.22 11.21
N GLY A 48 -1.97 16.71 9.96
CA GLY A 48 -1.34 17.41 8.84
C GLY A 48 0.17 17.21 8.67
N SER A 49 0.87 16.51 9.58
CA SER A 49 2.33 16.30 9.50
C SER A 49 2.80 15.30 8.43
N GLY A 50 1.95 14.91 7.49
CA GLY A 50 2.35 14.04 6.38
C GLY A 50 2.30 12.54 6.64
N LYS A 51 1.95 12.05 7.85
CA LYS A 51 1.95 10.61 8.20
C LYS A 51 1.18 9.73 7.21
N SER A 52 -0.06 10.10 6.93
CA SER A 52 -0.92 9.34 5.99
C SER A 52 -0.42 9.42 4.56
N VAL A 53 0.17 10.54 4.16
CA VAL A 53 0.78 10.70 2.83
C VAL A 53 1.99 9.79 2.71
N THR A 54 2.87 9.79 3.71
CA THR A 54 4.03 8.90 3.77
C THR A 54 3.62 7.41 3.73
N ALA A 55 2.64 7.01 4.55
CA ALA A 55 2.15 5.63 4.57
C ALA A 55 1.55 5.20 3.21
N ARG A 56 0.77 6.07 2.55
CA ARG A 56 0.21 5.81 1.21
C ARG A 56 1.29 5.75 0.13
N SER A 57 2.39 6.48 0.30
CA SER A 57 3.52 6.46 -0.64
C SER A 57 4.20 5.10 -0.68
N ILE A 58 4.24 4.35 0.44
CA ILE A 58 4.86 3.01 0.51
C ILE A 58 4.26 2.03 -0.51
N ILE A 59 2.97 2.19 -0.80
CA ILE A 59 2.29 1.37 -1.82
C ILE A 59 1.87 2.20 -3.04
N LYS A 60 2.43 3.41 -3.19
CA LYS A 60 2.09 4.37 -4.28
C LYS A 60 0.58 4.63 -4.40
N LEU A 61 -0.14 4.69 -3.27
CA LEU A 61 -1.58 4.94 -3.21
C LEU A 61 -1.86 6.42 -2.97
N LEU A 62 -1.35 7.26 -3.86
CA LEU A 62 -1.58 8.70 -3.89
C LEU A 62 -2.48 9.07 -5.08
N PRO A 63 -3.25 10.18 -5.01
CA PRO A 63 -4.01 10.67 -6.16
C PRO A 63 -3.08 11.12 -7.29
N GLU A 64 -3.61 11.18 -8.51
CA GLU A 64 -2.85 11.58 -9.71
C GLU A 64 -2.28 13.01 -9.64
N THR A 65 -2.88 13.86 -8.81
CA THR A 65 -2.40 15.22 -8.54
C THR A 65 -1.10 15.27 -7.72
N ALA A 66 -0.67 14.11 -7.16
CA ALA A 66 0.54 14.01 -6.37
C ALA A 66 1.76 13.81 -7.28
N THR A 67 2.78 14.61 -7.03
CA THR A 67 4.14 14.41 -7.58
C THR A 67 5.02 13.87 -6.46
N THR A 68 5.73 12.78 -6.75
CA THR A 68 6.64 12.12 -5.81
C THR A 68 8.07 12.17 -6.30
N SER A 69 9.03 12.32 -5.39
CA SER A 69 10.46 12.13 -5.64
C SER A 69 11.10 11.32 -4.53
N GLY A 70 12.34 10.87 -4.74
CA GLY A 70 13.01 9.92 -3.88
C GLY A 70 12.71 8.47 -4.28
N ALA A 71 12.87 7.53 -3.37
CA ALA A 71 12.64 6.11 -3.63
C ALA A 71 11.97 5.41 -2.43
N VAL A 72 11.15 4.40 -2.71
CA VAL A 72 10.57 3.52 -1.71
C VAL A 72 10.86 2.07 -2.10
N TYR A 73 11.87 1.51 -1.48
CA TYR A 73 12.25 0.12 -1.71
C TYR A 73 11.44 -0.80 -0.80
N LEU A 74 10.70 -1.72 -1.40
CA LEU A 74 9.95 -2.76 -0.69
C LEU A 74 10.57 -4.11 -1.00
N SER A 75 11.02 -4.82 0.03
CA SER A 75 11.55 -6.17 -0.12
C SER A 75 10.43 -7.17 -0.38
N LYS A 76 10.60 -8.01 -1.38
CA LYS A 76 9.66 -9.10 -1.66
C LYS A 76 9.52 -10.04 -0.46
N ARG A 77 8.34 -10.63 -0.33
CA ARG A 77 8.00 -11.53 0.77
C ARG A 77 8.95 -12.73 0.87
N ASP A 78 9.39 -13.26 -0.27
CA ASP A 78 10.36 -14.36 -0.36
C ASP A 78 11.81 -13.94 -0.06
N GLY A 79 12.07 -12.63 0.06
CA GLY A 79 13.38 -12.07 0.31
C GLY A 79 14.32 -12.10 -0.90
N SER A 80 13.84 -12.42 -2.09
CA SER A 80 14.66 -12.57 -3.29
C SER A 80 15.21 -11.24 -3.81
N ASP A 81 14.43 -10.17 -3.69
CA ASP A 81 14.74 -8.86 -4.29
C ASP A 81 14.02 -7.73 -3.57
N SER A 82 14.34 -6.50 -3.94
CA SER A 82 13.71 -5.27 -3.48
C SER A 82 13.25 -4.46 -4.69
N LEU A 83 12.02 -3.97 -4.64
CA LEU A 83 11.39 -3.20 -5.71
C LEU A 83 11.28 -1.73 -5.30
N ASP A 84 11.70 -0.81 -6.16
CA ASP A 84 11.36 0.60 -5.99
C ASP A 84 9.91 0.84 -6.43
N VAL A 85 9.02 0.91 -5.43
CA VAL A 85 7.56 1.02 -5.62
C VAL A 85 7.19 2.30 -6.39
N LEU A 86 7.94 3.39 -6.22
CA LEU A 86 7.63 4.65 -6.90
C LEU A 86 7.88 4.56 -8.42
N SER A 87 8.80 3.69 -8.85
CA SER A 87 9.09 3.45 -10.26
C SER A 87 8.08 2.53 -10.95
N LEU A 88 7.33 1.71 -10.18
CA LEU A 88 6.38 0.74 -10.73
C LEU A 88 5.12 1.41 -11.30
N SER A 89 4.52 0.76 -12.30
CA SER A 89 3.25 1.17 -12.88
C SER A 89 2.40 -0.02 -13.31
N GLY A 90 1.12 0.21 -13.59
CA GLY A 90 0.21 -0.76 -14.17
C GLY A 90 0.15 -2.07 -13.39
N GLU A 91 0.43 -3.18 -14.07
CA GLU A 91 0.31 -4.54 -13.55
C GLU A 91 1.30 -4.85 -12.42
N GLN A 92 2.53 -4.38 -12.53
CA GLN A 92 3.55 -4.57 -11.49
C GLN A 92 3.12 -3.95 -10.15
N LEU A 93 2.56 -2.75 -10.19
CA LEU A 93 2.06 -2.08 -8.99
C LEU A 93 0.83 -2.80 -8.40
N ARG A 94 -0.02 -3.37 -9.26
CA ARG A 94 -1.17 -4.17 -8.83
C ARG A 94 -0.73 -5.46 -8.15
N GLU A 95 0.33 -6.10 -8.65
CA GLU A 95 0.91 -7.29 -8.02
C GLU A 95 1.46 -6.98 -6.63
N VAL A 96 2.17 -5.87 -6.46
CA VAL A 96 2.70 -5.44 -5.15
C VAL A 96 1.57 -5.19 -4.15
N ARG A 97 0.50 -4.49 -4.60
CA ARG A 97 -0.64 -4.21 -3.74
C ARG A 97 -1.45 -5.47 -3.46
N GLY A 98 -1.47 -5.88 -2.20
CA GLY A 98 -2.20 -7.05 -1.71
C GLY A 98 -1.35 -8.31 -1.58
N SER A 99 -0.31 -8.55 -2.39
CA SER A 99 0.61 -9.68 -2.23
C SER A 99 1.82 -9.34 -1.34
N GLU A 100 2.44 -8.18 -1.56
CA GLU A 100 3.63 -7.75 -0.82
C GLU A 100 3.30 -6.75 0.29
N ALA A 101 2.37 -5.84 0.04
CA ALA A 101 1.91 -4.85 1.01
C ALA A 101 0.41 -4.58 0.89
N ALA A 102 -0.24 -4.37 2.03
CA ALA A 102 -1.65 -4.00 2.11
C ALA A 102 -1.84 -2.79 3.04
N MET A 103 -2.94 -2.09 2.89
CA MET A 103 -3.30 -0.95 3.73
C MET A 103 -4.68 -1.15 4.36
N VAL A 104 -4.76 -0.91 5.65
CA VAL A 104 -6.05 -0.80 6.37
C VAL A 104 -6.36 0.67 6.57
N PHE A 105 -7.54 1.10 6.12
CA PHE A 105 -7.97 2.49 6.24
C PHE A 105 -8.66 2.74 7.57
N GLN A 106 -8.57 3.98 8.06
CA GLN A 106 -9.12 4.39 9.35
C GLN A 106 -10.65 4.31 9.40
N GLU A 107 -11.32 4.51 8.26
CA GLU A 107 -12.79 4.46 8.14
C GLU A 107 -13.21 3.32 7.20
N PRO A 108 -13.32 2.08 7.71
CA PRO A 108 -13.62 0.92 6.87
C PRO A 108 -14.99 0.99 6.17
N ASN A 109 -15.95 1.70 6.75
CA ASN A 109 -17.30 1.83 6.16
C ASN A 109 -17.31 2.69 4.88
N SER A 110 -16.39 3.62 4.74
CA SER A 110 -16.27 4.46 3.54
C SER A 110 -15.55 3.76 2.38
N VAL A 111 -14.91 2.62 2.64
CA VAL A 111 -14.15 1.84 1.65
C VAL A 111 -15.04 0.88 0.88
N LEU A 112 -16.13 0.41 1.50
CA LEU A 112 -17.06 -0.50 0.85
C LEU A 112 -17.97 0.27 -0.12
N ASN A 113 -18.04 -0.22 -1.36
CA ASN A 113 -18.94 0.33 -2.36
C ASN A 113 -20.39 -0.12 -2.07
N PRO A 114 -21.34 0.80 -1.79
CA PRO A 114 -22.71 0.46 -1.42
C PRO A 114 -23.53 -0.19 -2.55
N VAL A 115 -23.06 -0.09 -3.79
CA VAL A 115 -23.75 -0.65 -4.97
C VAL A 115 -23.49 -2.15 -5.13
N TYR A 116 -22.41 -2.68 -4.53
CA TYR A 116 -22.04 -4.09 -4.64
C TYR A 116 -22.19 -4.81 -3.31
N THR A 117 -22.55 -6.10 -3.35
CA THR A 117 -22.58 -6.92 -2.15
C THR A 117 -21.18 -7.11 -1.56
N ILE A 118 -21.09 -7.25 -0.23
CA ILE A 118 -19.82 -7.52 0.46
C ILE A 118 -19.13 -8.77 -0.10
N GLY A 119 -19.92 -9.84 -0.34
CA GLY A 119 -19.37 -11.07 -0.94
C GLY A 119 -18.74 -10.84 -2.29
N TRP A 120 -19.36 -10.02 -3.16
CA TRP A 120 -18.81 -9.69 -4.47
C TRP A 120 -17.48 -8.91 -4.35
N GLN A 121 -17.42 -7.93 -3.44
CA GLN A 121 -16.21 -7.12 -3.23
C GLN A 121 -15.03 -7.95 -2.71
N ILE A 122 -15.28 -8.91 -1.81
CA ILE A 122 -14.26 -9.85 -1.35
C ILE A 122 -13.81 -10.76 -2.51
N GLU A 123 -14.76 -11.30 -3.28
CA GLU A 123 -14.46 -12.15 -4.43
C GLU A 123 -13.70 -11.39 -5.52
N GLU A 124 -13.95 -10.07 -5.70
CA GLU A 124 -13.22 -9.24 -6.66
C GLU A 124 -11.71 -9.18 -6.32
N GLY A 125 -11.37 -8.95 -5.06
CA GLY A 125 -9.98 -9.00 -4.62
C GLY A 125 -9.32 -10.35 -4.89
N LEU A 126 -10.01 -11.44 -4.61
CA LEU A 126 -9.50 -12.80 -4.89
C LEU A 126 -9.32 -13.06 -6.39
N ARG A 127 -10.23 -12.55 -7.24
CA ARG A 127 -10.10 -12.63 -8.71
C ARG A 127 -8.92 -11.83 -9.23
N ALA A 128 -8.70 -10.62 -8.68
CA ALA A 128 -7.55 -9.78 -9.05
C ALA A 128 -6.22 -10.47 -8.77
N HIS A 129 -6.18 -11.39 -7.79
CA HIS A 129 -5.02 -12.23 -7.47
C HIS A 129 -5.06 -13.62 -8.12
N GLY A 130 -5.82 -13.80 -9.20
CA GLY A 130 -5.74 -14.95 -10.09
C GLY A 130 -6.72 -16.09 -9.82
N MET A 131 -7.56 -16.01 -8.77
CA MET A 131 -8.57 -17.04 -8.49
C MET A 131 -9.72 -16.95 -9.49
N LYS A 132 -10.05 -18.06 -10.20
CA LYS A 132 -11.06 -18.06 -11.27
C LYS A 132 -12.29 -18.92 -10.97
N ASP A 133 -12.16 -19.94 -10.15
CA ASP A 133 -13.27 -20.86 -9.85
C ASP A 133 -14.30 -20.20 -8.95
N LYS A 134 -15.56 -20.14 -9.39
CA LYS A 134 -16.66 -19.46 -8.68
C LYS A 134 -17.01 -20.12 -7.33
N LYS A 135 -16.88 -21.44 -7.22
CA LYS A 135 -17.21 -22.14 -5.98
C LYS A 135 -16.11 -21.91 -4.94
N GLU A 136 -14.87 -21.94 -5.38
CA GLU A 136 -13.71 -21.67 -4.55
C GLU A 136 -13.70 -20.20 -4.06
N LEU A 137 -13.97 -19.24 -4.94
CA LEU A 137 -14.13 -17.82 -4.60
C LEU A 137 -15.17 -17.62 -3.49
N ARG A 138 -16.36 -18.23 -3.66
CA ARG A 138 -17.45 -18.12 -2.70
C ARG A 138 -17.09 -18.75 -1.35
N ALA A 139 -16.50 -19.95 -1.37
CA ALA A 139 -16.06 -20.63 -0.16
C ALA A 139 -15.00 -19.82 0.60
N LYS A 140 -14.03 -19.27 -0.12
CA LYS A 140 -12.96 -18.44 0.46
C LYS A 140 -13.51 -17.13 1.04
N ALA A 141 -14.42 -16.45 0.34
CA ALA A 141 -15.09 -15.25 0.83
C ALA A 141 -15.86 -15.50 2.15
N ILE A 142 -16.58 -16.63 2.24
CA ILE A 142 -17.29 -17.02 3.45
C ILE A 142 -16.30 -17.29 4.61
N ASN A 143 -15.18 -17.95 4.34
CA ASN A 143 -14.17 -18.24 5.36
C ASN A 143 -13.53 -16.95 5.89
N ILE A 144 -13.16 -16.01 5.02
CA ILE A 144 -12.63 -14.70 5.43
C ILE A 144 -13.60 -13.99 6.39
N LEU A 145 -14.90 -13.99 6.07
CA LEU A 145 -15.91 -13.38 6.93
C LEU A 145 -16.10 -14.11 8.28
N LYS A 146 -15.80 -15.40 8.34
CA LYS A 146 -15.85 -16.17 9.60
C LYS A 146 -14.62 -15.94 10.47
N GLU A 147 -13.45 -15.82 9.86
CA GLU A 147 -12.19 -15.57 10.56
C GLU A 147 -12.08 -14.15 11.13
N GLY A 148 -12.80 -13.19 10.55
CA GLY A 148 -12.86 -11.79 11.02
C GLY A 148 -13.82 -11.53 12.20
N ARG A 149 -14.29 -12.60 12.91
CA ARG A 149 -15.18 -12.48 14.08
C ARG A 149 -14.43 -12.49 15.39
#